data_7f071dbd49d87c46d3f3aa43c9ebf7d8
#
_entry.id   7f071dbd49d87c46d3f3aa43c9ebf7d8
#
_cell.length_a   1.000
_cell.length_b   1.000
_cell.length_c   1.000
_cell.angle_alpha   90.00
_cell.angle_beta   90.00
_cell.angle_gamma   90.00
#
_symmetry.space_group_name_H-M   'P 1'
#
loop_
_entity.id
_entity.type
_entity.pdbx_description
1 polymer ?
#
loop_
_entity_poly.entity_id
_entity_poly.type
_entity_poly.pdbx_seq_one_letter_code
_entity_poly.pdbx_strand_id
1 'polypeptide(L)'
;MSGNGPARMLAMLRTSLRVWAAAAGRGVRRHKIAACLTAAVLSVAVTAMVIGAPGHAHRAAPRVAGFTLPSLSHPGEQISLAAYAGRPVVVNFFASWCVPCKKETPLLARFFRTPRGRVVMIGVDVNDATAAALRFVRKAGVTYPVGVDGSASTASAWGVVGIPQTFFLDAARHVIRRVLGAVTMAELTRDTAELLAESGAH
;
A
#
# COMPACT_ATOMS: atom_id res chain seq x y z
N MET A 1 -53.19 54.45 -70.72
CA MET A 1 -53.74 53.58 -69.71
C MET A 1 -52.61 52.65 -69.36
N SER A 2 -52.26 52.75 -68.21
CA SER A 2 -51.08 52.65 -67.37
C SER A 2 -50.86 51.20 -66.90
N GLY A 3 -49.83 50.57 -67.27
CA GLY A 3 -49.39 49.23 -66.82
C GLY A 3 -48.18 49.29 -65.90
N ASN A 4 -48.47 49.32 -64.61
CA ASN A 4 -47.44 49.19 -63.57
C ASN A 4 -47.64 47.88 -62.80
N GLY A 5 -47.12 46.77 -63.28
CA GLY A 5 -47.38 45.49 -62.63
C GLY A 5 -46.16 44.70 -62.15
N PRO A 6 -45.13 44.36 -62.90
CA PRO A 6 -44.20 43.31 -62.45
C PRO A 6 -42.97 43.83 -61.68
N ALA A 7 -42.54 45.09 -61.84
CA ALA A 7 -41.33 45.60 -61.23
C ALA A 7 -41.40 45.80 -59.69
N ARG A 8 -42.57 46.16 -59.16
CA ARG A 8 -42.78 46.37 -57.70
C ARG A 8 -42.85 45.07 -56.93
N MET A 9 -43.31 44.00 -57.52
CA MET A 9 -43.45 42.69 -56.87
C MET A 9 -42.10 42.00 -56.70
N LEU A 10 -41.17 42.18 -57.70
CA LEU A 10 -39.80 41.66 -57.59
C LEU A 10 -38.93 42.43 -56.60
N ALA A 11 -39.19 43.74 -56.37
CA ALA A 11 -38.50 44.52 -55.36
C ALA A 11 -38.84 44.12 -53.94
N MET A 12 -40.12 43.81 -53.65
CA MET A 12 -40.56 43.35 -52.32
C MET A 12 -40.09 41.95 -52.00
N LEU A 13 -39.98 41.05 -52.96
CA LEU A 13 -39.43 39.71 -52.76
C LEU A 13 -37.91 39.72 -52.46
N ARG A 14 -37.17 40.63 -53.08
CA ARG A 14 -35.72 40.78 -52.81
C ARG A 14 -35.42 41.34 -51.42
N THR A 15 -36.27 42.22 -50.90
CA THR A 15 -36.10 42.77 -49.52
C THR A 15 -36.46 41.75 -48.46
N SER A 16 -37.49 40.93 -48.64
CA SER A 16 -37.88 39.89 -47.68
C SER A 16 -36.83 38.78 -47.60
N LEU A 17 -36.21 38.37 -48.69
CA LEU A 17 -35.15 37.35 -48.72
C LEU A 17 -33.86 37.85 -48.02
N ARG A 18 -33.52 39.13 -48.13
CA ARG A 18 -32.34 39.69 -47.43
C ARG A 18 -32.54 39.78 -45.91
N VAL A 19 -33.75 40.08 -45.45
CA VAL A 19 -34.05 40.13 -44.01
C VAL A 19 -34.03 38.73 -43.41
N TRP A 20 -34.53 37.71 -44.13
CA TRP A 20 -34.52 36.30 -43.68
C TRP A 20 -33.10 35.74 -43.61
N ALA A 21 -32.24 36.02 -44.62
CA ALA A 21 -30.87 35.56 -44.60
C ALA A 21 -30.02 36.20 -43.46
N ALA A 22 -30.30 37.46 -43.10
CA ALA A 22 -29.63 38.14 -42.01
C ALA A 22 -30.10 37.61 -40.61
N ALA A 23 -31.35 37.17 -40.50
CA ALA A 23 -31.87 36.58 -39.25
C ALA A 23 -31.33 35.15 -39.02
N ALA A 24 -31.28 34.34 -40.08
CA ALA A 24 -30.76 32.96 -40.00
C ALA A 24 -29.24 32.93 -39.62
N GLY A 25 -28.47 33.85 -40.16
CA GLY A 25 -27.02 33.92 -39.85
C GLY A 25 -26.71 34.29 -38.40
N ARG A 26 -27.51 35.09 -37.74
CA ARG A 26 -27.34 35.49 -36.36
C ARG A 26 -27.69 34.38 -35.33
N GLY A 27 -28.71 33.60 -35.64
CA GLY A 27 -29.09 32.45 -34.82
C GLY A 27 -28.01 31.36 -34.80
N VAL A 28 -27.51 30.99 -35.95
CA VAL A 28 -26.48 29.92 -36.11
C VAL A 28 -25.15 30.30 -35.41
N ARG A 29 -24.75 31.56 -35.43
CA ARG A 29 -23.52 32.02 -34.73
C ARG A 29 -23.72 31.94 -33.20
N ARG A 30 -24.89 32.29 -32.67
CA ARG A 30 -25.14 32.24 -31.23
C ARG A 30 -25.13 30.79 -30.69
N HIS A 31 -25.69 29.85 -31.41
CA HIS A 31 -25.67 28.44 -31.02
C HIS A 31 -24.24 27.83 -31.12
N LYS A 32 -23.44 28.21 -32.08
CA LYS A 32 -22.03 27.76 -32.18
C LYS A 32 -21.19 28.32 -31.04
N ILE A 33 -21.37 29.57 -30.66
CA ILE A 33 -20.65 30.20 -29.52
C ILE A 33 -21.10 29.56 -28.22
N ALA A 34 -22.41 29.33 -28.02
CA ALA A 34 -22.91 28.64 -26.83
C ALA A 34 -22.39 27.21 -26.72
N ALA A 35 -22.36 26.45 -27.83
CA ALA A 35 -21.81 25.10 -27.87
C ALA A 35 -20.29 25.04 -27.58
N CYS A 36 -19.53 26.02 -28.07
CA CYS A 36 -18.11 26.12 -27.75
C CYS A 36 -17.85 26.46 -26.27
N LEU A 37 -18.66 27.35 -25.70
CA LEU A 37 -18.54 27.73 -24.28
C LEU A 37 -18.89 26.56 -23.36
N THR A 38 -19.96 25.80 -23.66
CA THR A 38 -20.32 24.61 -22.89
C THR A 38 -19.27 23.51 -22.98
N ALA A 39 -18.68 23.29 -24.19
CA ALA A 39 -17.59 22.33 -24.37
C ALA A 39 -16.33 22.74 -23.59
N ALA A 40 -16.00 24.04 -23.57
CA ALA A 40 -14.87 24.55 -22.81
C ALA A 40 -15.07 24.41 -21.30
N VAL A 41 -16.27 24.71 -20.79
CA VAL A 41 -16.60 24.54 -19.37
C VAL A 41 -16.57 23.07 -18.95
N LEU A 42 -17.11 22.17 -19.79
CA LEU A 42 -17.04 20.72 -19.54
C LEU A 42 -15.60 20.21 -19.55
N SER A 43 -14.75 20.69 -20.45
CA SER A 43 -13.33 20.32 -20.50
C SER A 43 -12.60 20.77 -19.23
N VAL A 44 -12.81 21.99 -18.77
CA VAL A 44 -12.22 22.51 -17.53
C VAL A 44 -12.72 21.73 -16.30
N ALA A 45 -14.01 21.39 -16.25
CA ALA A 45 -14.57 20.61 -15.15
C ALA A 45 -14.01 19.17 -15.11
N VAL A 46 -13.85 18.52 -16.26
CA VAL A 46 -13.26 17.18 -16.36
C VAL A 46 -11.77 17.23 -15.96
N THR A 47 -11.04 18.24 -16.41
CA THR A 47 -9.62 18.41 -16.05
C THR A 47 -9.46 18.68 -14.55
N ALA A 48 -10.32 19.52 -13.96
CA ALA A 48 -10.32 19.77 -12.52
C ALA A 48 -10.68 18.52 -11.70
N MET A 49 -11.57 17.67 -12.22
CA MET A 49 -11.96 16.42 -11.57
C MET A 49 -10.84 15.36 -11.62
N VAL A 50 -10.02 15.36 -12.68
CA VAL A 50 -8.86 14.46 -12.82
C VAL A 50 -7.67 14.95 -11.99
N ILE A 51 -7.45 16.27 -11.90
CA ILE A 51 -6.34 16.84 -11.12
C ILE A 51 -6.70 16.92 -9.62
N GLY A 52 -7.99 17.03 -9.31
CA GLY A 52 -8.51 17.11 -7.93
C GLY A 52 -8.92 15.76 -7.34
N ALA A 53 -8.61 14.62 -7.97
CA ALA A 53 -8.73 13.34 -7.30
C ALA A 53 -7.82 13.42 -6.05
N PRO A 54 -8.38 13.34 -4.81
CA PRO A 54 -7.54 13.30 -3.63
C PRO A 54 -6.61 12.12 -3.84
N GLY A 55 -5.32 12.39 -4.03
CA GLY A 55 -4.31 11.37 -4.01
C GLY A 55 -4.65 10.52 -2.80
N HIS A 56 -4.79 9.21 -2.98
CA HIS A 56 -5.04 8.30 -1.87
C HIS A 56 -3.90 8.59 -0.90
N ALA A 57 -4.21 9.41 0.13
CA ALA A 57 -3.28 9.60 1.23
C ALA A 57 -3.04 8.19 1.73
N HIS A 58 -1.90 7.61 1.38
CA HIS A 58 -1.44 6.36 1.94
C HIS A 58 -1.45 6.62 3.43
N ARG A 59 -2.51 6.14 4.09
CA ARG A 59 -2.59 6.19 5.54
C ARG A 59 -1.33 5.50 6.01
N ALA A 60 -0.39 6.29 6.55
CA ALA A 60 0.90 5.77 6.96
C ALA A 60 0.65 4.51 7.79
N ALA A 61 1.20 3.39 7.35
CA ALA A 61 1.02 2.13 8.03
C ALA A 61 1.47 2.29 9.50
N PRO A 62 0.80 1.66 10.47
CA PRO A 62 1.13 1.85 11.87
C PRO A 62 2.57 1.41 12.13
N ARG A 63 3.33 2.26 12.83
CA ARG A 63 4.69 1.92 13.28
C ARG A 63 4.60 1.06 14.54
N VAL A 64 5.45 0.05 14.62
CA VAL A 64 5.55 -0.77 15.84
C VAL A 64 6.48 -0.14 16.87
N ALA A 65 6.24 -0.44 18.14
CA ALA A 65 7.16 -0.10 19.23
C ALA A 65 8.51 -0.81 19.03
N GLY A 66 9.61 -0.15 19.39
CA GLY A 66 10.91 -0.81 19.49
C GLY A 66 10.92 -1.82 20.62
N PHE A 67 11.85 -2.77 20.54
CA PHE A 67 12.12 -3.68 21.65
C PHE A 67 13.64 -3.92 21.79
N THR A 68 14.04 -4.32 23.00
CA THR A 68 15.36 -4.87 23.29
C THR A 68 15.13 -6.04 24.24
N LEU A 69 15.50 -7.24 23.81
CA LEU A 69 15.21 -8.50 24.49
C LEU A 69 16.52 -9.29 24.73
N PRO A 70 16.66 -10.03 25.82
CA PRO A 70 17.78 -10.96 26.00
C PRO A 70 17.85 -11.95 24.84
N SER A 71 19.06 -12.24 24.35
CA SER A 71 19.27 -13.25 23.33
C SER A 71 19.02 -14.66 23.88
N LEU A 72 18.23 -15.46 23.13
CA LEU A 72 17.98 -16.85 23.49
C LEU A 72 19.24 -17.72 23.37
N SER A 73 20.07 -17.49 22.36
CA SER A 73 21.21 -18.35 22.02
C SER A 73 22.54 -17.87 22.56
N HIS A 74 22.65 -16.59 22.93
CA HIS A 74 23.90 -15.96 23.38
C HIS A 74 23.65 -15.23 24.71
N PRO A 75 23.86 -15.91 25.84
CA PRO A 75 23.68 -15.31 27.17
C PRO A 75 24.53 -14.05 27.34
N GLY A 76 23.91 -12.98 27.86
CA GLY A 76 24.55 -11.66 28.01
C GLY A 76 24.39 -10.73 26.82
N GLU A 77 24.02 -11.23 25.65
CA GLU A 77 23.73 -10.40 24.49
C GLU A 77 22.24 -9.96 24.45
N GLN A 78 22.00 -8.88 23.72
CA GLN A 78 20.65 -8.32 23.53
C GLN A 78 20.29 -8.32 22.04
N ILE A 79 19.02 -8.65 21.77
CA ILE A 79 18.43 -8.51 20.43
C ILE A 79 17.58 -7.25 20.43
N SER A 80 18.05 -6.23 19.73
CA SER A 80 17.35 -4.94 19.61
C SER A 80 16.87 -4.71 18.20
N LEU A 81 15.60 -4.33 18.05
CA LEU A 81 15.04 -3.94 16.75
C LEU A 81 15.78 -2.72 16.17
N ALA A 82 16.28 -1.82 17.05
CA ALA A 82 17.03 -0.63 16.65
C ALA A 82 18.35 -0.95 15.95
N ALA A 83 18.99 -2.10 16.26
CA ALA A 83 20.23 -2.53 15.62
C ALA A 83 20.07 -2.78 14.10
N TYR A 84 18.86 -2.88 13.62
CA TYR A 84 18.54 -3.12 12.20
C TYR A 84 17.92 -1.89 11.53
N ALA A 85 18.11 -0.68 12.07
CA ALA A 85 17.58 0.56 11.48
C ALA A 85 17.96 0.69 9.99
N GLY A 86 17.03 1.18 9.17
CA GLY A 86 17.22 1.32 7.72
C GLY A 86 17.20 0.00 6.93
N ARG A 87 16.82 -1.09 7.55
CA ARG A 87 16.64 -2.40 6.90
C ARG A 87 15.23 -2.91 7.09
N PRO A 88 14.60 -3.54 6.08
CA PRO A 88 13.36 -4.28 6.26
C PRO A 88 13.56 -5.44 7.24
N VAL A 89 12.55 -5.68 8.10
CA VAL A 89 12.63 -6.72 9.12
C VAL A 89 11.36 -7.57 9.10
N VAL A 90 11.53 -8.87 9.17
CA VAL A 90 10.44 -9.81 9.48
C VAL A 90 10.57 -10.22 10.94
N VAL A 91 9.49 -10.06 11.71
CA VAL A 91 9.46 -10.46 13.12
C VAL A 91 8.38 -11.52 13.30
N ASN A 92 8.78 -12.69 13.82
CA ASN A 92 7.86 -13.79 14.11
C ASN A 92 7.78 -14.03 15.62
N PHE A 93 6.58 -13.96 16.16
CA PHE A 93 6.27 -14.29 17.55
C PHE A 93 5.87 -15.77 17.63
N PHE A 94 6.56 -16.52 18.47
CA PHE A 94 6.38 -17.97 18.61
C PHE A 94 6.64 -18.45 20.04
N ALA A 95 6.40 -19.75 20.30
CA ALA A 95 6.86 -20.45 21.49
C ALA A 95 7.08 -21.94 21.21
N SER A 96 7.90 -22.61 22.00
CA SER A 96 8.20 -24.04 21.82
C SER A 96 7.00 -24.95 22.11
N TRP A 97 6.07 -24.52 22.93
CA TRP A 97 4.84 -25.25 23.24
C TRP A 97 3.72 -25.08 22.20
N CYS A 98 3.83 -24.07 21.30
CA CYS A 98 2.85 -23.75 20.28
C CYS A 98 2.89 -24.78 19.13
N VAL A 99 1.81 -25.54 18.96
CA VAL A 99 1.74 -26.61 17.93
C VAL A 99 1.88 -26.10 16.49
N PRO A 100 1.16 -25.02 16.06
CA PRO A 100 1.36 -24.49 14.71
C PRO A 100 2.75 -23.88 14.53
N CYS A 101 3.36 -23.29 15.57
CA CYS A 101 4.74 -22.78 15.51
C CYS A 101 5.75 -23.89 15.21
N LYS A 102 5.54 -25.11 15.75
CA LYS A 102 6.41 -26.27 15.46
C LYS A 102 6.42 -26.66 13.98
N LYS A 103 5.33 -26.39 13.26
CA LYS A 103 5.21 -26.65 11.82
C LYS A 103 5.87 -25.53 10.99
N GLU A 104 5.71 -24.30 11.42
CA GLU A 104 6.16 -23.11 10.72
C GLU A 104 7.67 -22.86 10.87
N THR A 105 8.23 -22.96 12.08
CA THR A 105 9.61 -22.55 12.38
C THR A 105 10.66 -23.23 11.51
N PRO A 106 10.59 -24.53 11.17
CA PRO A 106 11.52 -25.14 10.22
C PRO A 106 11.45 -24.57 8.81
N LEU A 107 10.27 -24.09 8.38
CA LEU A 107 10.06 -23.44 7.10
C LEU A 107 10.73 -22.05 7.10
N LEU A 108 10.52 -21.25 8.16
CA LEU A 108 11.19 -19.97 8.37
C LEU A 108 12.72 -20.13 8.42
N ALA A 109 13.21 -21.11 9.19
CA ALA A 109 14.63 -21.39 9.32
C ALA A 109 15.26 -21.73 7.94
N ARG A 110 14.60 -22.54 7.14
CA ARG A 110 15.05 -22.87 5.78
C ARG A 110 15.00 -21.66 4.86
N PHE A 111 13.93 -20.86 4.92
CA PHE A 111 13.75 -19.69 4.05
C PHE A 111 14.82 -18.65 4.31
N PHE A 112 15.12 -18.32 5.59
CA PHE A 112 16.09 -17.30 5.97
C PHE A 112 17.52 -17.81 6.19
N ARG A 113 17.79 -19.09 5.93
CA ARG A 113 19.19 -19.62 5.93
C ARG A 113 20.03 -18.98 4.83
N THR A 114 19.41 -18.70 3.69
CA THR A 114 20.06 -17.96 2.60
C THR A 114 19.70 -16.48 2.76
N PRO A 115 20.67 -15.56 2.63
CA PRO A 115 20.39 -14.13 2.67
C PRO A 115 19.29 -13.73 1.68
N ARG A 116 18.34 -12.93 2.13
CA ARG A 116 17.22 -12.41 1.34
C ARG A 116 17.42 -10.91 1.10
N GLY A 117 18.51 -10.56 0.39
CA GLY A 117 18.88 -9.18 0.19
C GLY A 117 19.17 -8.50 1.53
N ARG A 118 18.52 -7.34 1.77
CA ARG A 118 18.66 -6.57 3.01
C ARG A 118 17.69 -6.99 4.13
N VAL A 119 16.75 -7.92 3.86
CA VAL A 119 15.72 -8.33 4.82
C VAL A 119 16.35 -9.10 5.98
N VAL A 120 16.00 -8.69 7.18
CA VAL A 120 16.40 -9.35 8.44
C VAL A 120 15.24 -10.16 8.99
N MET A 121 15.53 -11.35 9.51
CA MET A 121 14.56 -12.14 10.30
C MET A 121 14.92 -12.07 11.78
N ILE A 122 13.91 -11.84 12.63
CA ILE A 122 14.04 -11.89 14.10
C ILE A 122 12.92 -12.79 14.63
N GLY A 123 13.26 -13.75 15.47
CA GLY A 123 12.30 -14.49 16.28
C GLY A 123 12.09 -13.81 17.64
N VAL A 124 10.85 -13.84 18.14
CA VAL A 124 10.51 -13.45 19.52
C VAL A 124 9.84 -14.62 20.19
N ASP A 125 10.54 -15.20 21.16
CA ASP A 125 10.06 -16.32 21.96
C ASP A 125 9.21 -15.79 23.13
N VAL A 126 7.92 -16.15 23.13
CA VAL A 126 6.92 -15.52 24.01
C VAL A 126 6.51 -16.46 25.13
N ASN A 127 6.70 -16.01 26.37
CA ASN A 127 6.22 -16.72 27.56
C ASN A 127 6.55 -18.22 27.52
N ASP A 128 7.81 -18.53 27.32
CA ASP A 128 8.32 -19.90 27.19
C ASP A 128 9.45 -20.16 28.22
N ALA A 129 9.67 -21.42 28.51
CA ALA A 129 10.82 -21.85 29.27
C ALA A 129 12.08 -21.81 28.38
N THR A 130 13.06 -20.97 28.73
CA THR A 130 14.28 -20.73 27.93
C THR A 130 14.97 -22.02 27.45
N ALA A 131 15.07 -23.04 28.32
CA ALA A 131 15.65 -24.33 27.96
C ALA A 131 14.83 -25.08 26.90
N ALA A 132 13.50 -24.97 26.93
CA ALA A 132 12.60 -25.59 25.94
C ALA A 132 12.69 -24.85 24.62
N ALA A 133 12.63 -23.52 24.64
CA ALA A 133 12.80 -22.65 23.48
C ALA A 133 14.15 -22.90 22.80
N LEU A 134 15.23 -22.97 23.54
CA LEU A 134 16.57 -23.23 23.00
C LEU A 134 16.68 -24.60 22.30
N ARG A 135 16.12 -25.66 22.90
CA ARG A 135 16.05 -26.97 22.24
C ARG A 135 15.22 -26.92 20.98
N PHE A 136 14.11 -26.23 21.01
CA PHE A 136 13.21 -26.09 19.88
C PHE A 136 13.85 -25.40 18.68
N VAL A 137 14.45 -24.19 18.88
CA VAL A 137 15.10 -23.45 17.79
C VAL A 137 16.29 -24.19 17.20
N ARG A 138 17.09 -24.87 18.04
CA ARG A 138 18.20 -25.74 17.56
C ARG A 138 17.69 -26.88 16.69
N LYS A 139 16.65 -27.59 17.14
CA LYS A 139 16.02 -28.69 16.39
C LYS A 139 15.43 -28.21 15.07
N ALA A 140 14.84 -27.02 15.04
CA ALA A 140 14.27 -26.42 13.84
C ALA A 140 15.32 -25.86 12.86
N GLY A 141 16.60 -25.78 13.27
CA GLY A 141 17.70 -25.26 12.45
C GLY A 141 17.64 -23.74 12.28
N VAL A 142 17.14 -23.01 13.29
CA VAL A 142 17.09 -21.55 13.30
C VAL A 142 18.49 -20.97 13.40
N THR A 143 18.81 -20.05 12.48
CA THR A 143 20.13 -19.35 12.42
C THR A 143 19.99 -17.83 12.59
N TYR A 144 18.75 -17.32 12.53
CA TYR A 144 18.46 -15.91 12.76
C TYR A 144 18.37 -15.60 14.27
N PRO A 145 18.58 -14.33 14.69
CA PRO A 145 18.51 -13.95 16.10
C PRO A 145 17.12 -14.17 16.68
N VAL A 146 17.11 -14.63 17.94
CA VAL A 146 15.88 -14.85 18.72
C VAL A 146 15.98 -14.14 20.06
N GLY A 147 15.04 -13.23 20.34
CA GLY A 147 14.91 -12.56 21.63
C GLY A 147 13.90 -13.26 22.52
N VAL A 148 14.11 -13.22 23.84
CA VAL A 148 13.22 -13.83 24.86
C VAL A 148 12.30 -12.76 25.45
N ASP A 149 11.00 -12.87 25.17
CA ASP A 149 9.91 -12.07 25.76
C ASP A 149 9.19 -12.86 26.84
N GLY A 150 9.87 -13.11 27.95
CA GLY A 150 9.38 -13.97 29.02
C GLY A 150 8.09 -13.50 29.69
N SER A 151 7.82 -12.20 29.69
CA SER A 151 6.59 -11.59 30.23
C SER A 151 5.51 -11.34 29.18
N ALA A 152 5.77 -11.65 27.91
CA ALA A 152 4.92 -11.29 26.77
C ALA A 152 4.64 -9.78 26.64
N SER A 153 5.49 -8.94 27.22
CA SER A 153 5.30 -7.49 27.18
C SER A 153 5.48 -6.89 25.77
N THR A 154 6.47 -7.38 25.02
CA THR A 154 6.70 -7.00 23.62
C THR A 154 5.55 -7.50 22.75
N ALA A 155 5.12 -8.74 22.92
CA ALA A 155 3.98 -9.30 22.21
C ALA A 155 2.71 -8.47 22.46
N SER A 156 2.44 -8.10 23.72
CA SER A 156 1.32 -7.24 24.08
C SER A 156 1.39 -5.85 23.45
N ALA A 157 2.56 -5.19 23.51
CA ALA A 157 2.78 -3.87 22.90
C ALA A 157 2.61 -3.87 21.38
N TRP A 158 2.85 -5.02 20.72
CA TRP A 158 2.64 -5.22 19.29
C TRP A 158 1.23 -5.68 18.93
N GLY A 159 0.35 -5.84 19.92
CA GLY A 159 -1.02 -6.32 19.72
C GLY A 159 -1.06 -7.75 19.21
N VAL A 160 -0.12 -8.59 19.63
CA VAL A 160 -0.13 -10.03 19.32
C VAL A 160 -1.29 -10.68 20.07
N VAL A 161 -2.25 -11.19 19.33
CA VAL A 161 -3.47 -11.82 19.88
C VAL A 161 -3.39 -13.35 19.90
N GLY A 162 -2.35 -13.91 19.32
CA GLY A 162 -2.10 -15.35 19.26
C GLY A 162 -0.81 -15.64 18.51
N ILE A 163 -0.25 -16.83 18.72
CA ILE A 163 0.98 -17.28 18.05
C ILE A 163 0.72 -18.55 17.24
N PRO A 164 1.44 -18.73 16.09
CA PRO A 164 2.43 -17.81 15.56
C PRO A 164 1.79 -16.56 14.98
N GLN A 165 2.54 -15.46 14.99
CA GLN A 165 2.16 -14.24 14.31
C GLN A 165 3.39 -13.55 13.72
N THR A 166 3.31 -13.21 12.43
CA THR A 166 4.45 -12.67 11.68
C THR A 166 4.14 -11.25 11.21
N PHE A 167 5.08 -10.34 11.44
CA PHE A 167 5.04 -8.96 10.99
C PHE A 167 6.13 -8.72 9.96
N PHE A 168 5.78 -8.08 8.87
CA PHE A 168 6.69 -7.62 7.83
C PHE A 168 6.79 -6.10 7.94
N LEU A 169 8.00 -5.61 8.21
CA LEU A 169 8.27 -4.20 8.48
C LEU A 169 9.17 -3.60 7.41
N ASP A 170 8.81 -2.41 6.92
CA ASP A 170 9.68 -1.62 6.08
C ASP A 170 10.92 -1.10 6.85
N ALA A 171 11.82 -0.41 6.16
CA ALA A 171 13.02 0.19 6.75
C ALA A 171 12.70 1.29 7.77
N ALA A 172 11.51 1.91 7.71
CA ALA A 172 11.02 2.93 8.63
C ALA A 172 10.21 2.38 9.80
N ARG A 173 10.03 1.02 9.87
CA ARG A 173 9.27 0.31 10.91
C ARG A 173 7.76 0.41 10.76
N HIS A 174 7.24 0.73 9.60
CA HIS A 174 5.81 0.57 9.34
C HIS A 174 5.48 -0.89 9.07
N VAL A 175 4.31 -1.33 9.54
CA VAL A 175 3.80 -2.67 9.29
C VAL A 175 3.21 -2.73 7.89
N ILE A 176 3.91 -3.34 6.95
CA ILE A 176 3.42 -3.55 5.59
C ILE A 176 2.45 -4.74 5.55
N ARG A 177 2.79 -5.78 6.28
CA ARG A 177 1.98 -7.00 6.35
C ARG A 177 2.00 -7.58 7.76
N ARG A 178 0.86 -8.12 8.19
CA ARG A 178 0.70 -8.92 9.42
C ARG A 178 -0.02 -10.21 9.06
N VAL A 179 0.56 -11.33 9.42
CA VAL A 179 -0.02 -12.66 9.24
C VAL A 179 -0.33 -13.26 10.61
N LEU A 180 -1.58 -13.60 10.85
CA LEU A 180 -2.03 -14.31 12.04
C LEU A 180 -2.13 -15.81 11.72
N GLY A 181 -1.47 -16.63 12.51
CA GLY A 181 -1.27 -18.04 12.20
C GLY A 181 0.00 -18.32 11.42
N ALA A 182 0.21 -19.59 11.06
CA ALA A 182 1.41 -20.04 10.39
C ALA A 182 1.51 -19.51 8.94
N VAL A 183 2.65 -18.91 8.59
CA VAL A 183 2.93 -18.45 7.21
C VAL A 183 3.27 -19.62 6.30
N THR A 184 2.92 -19.47 5.03
CA THR A 184 3.29 -20.39 3.95
C THR A 184 4.54 -19.90 3.21
N MET A 185 5.16 -20.81 2.44
CA MET A 185 6.30 -20.45 1.59
C MET A 185 5.93 -19.38 0.54
N ALA A 186 4.71 -19.47 0.00
CA ALA A 186 4.22 -18.49 -0.99
C ALA A 186 4.06 -17.11 -0.38
N GLU A 187 3.50 -16.99 0.82
CA GLU A 187 3.37 -15.72 1.55
C GLU A 187 4.75 -15.16 1.89
N LEU A 188 5.67 -15.96 2.45
CA LEU A 188 7.03 -15.52 2.73
C LEU A 188 7.74 -14.96 1.49
N THR A 189 7.61 -15.64 0.36
CA THR A 189 8.25 -15.20 -0.89
C THR A 189 7.65 -13.89 -1.40
N ARG A 190 6.31 -13.79 -1.44
CA ARG A 190 5.59 -12.60 -1.90
C ARG A 190 5.88 -11.40 -0.98
N ASP A 191 5.65 -11.58 0.33
CA ASP A 191 5.70 -10.47 1.28
C ASP A 191 7.15 -9.99 1.52
N THR A 192 8.15 -10.88 1.41
CA THR A 192 9.57 -10.50 1.42
C THR A 192 9.97 -9.74 0.15
N ALA A 193 9.44 -10.12 -1.02
CA ALA A 193 9.69 -9.40 -2.27
C ALA A 193 9.07 -7.99 -2.24
N GLU A 194 7.87 -7.84 -1.67
CA GLU A 194 7.21 -6.54 -1.46
C GLU A 194 8.06 -5.62 -0.56
N LEU A 195 8.57 -6.13 0.57
CA LEU A 195 9.48 -5.38 1.46
C LEU A 195 10.74 -4.87 0.73
N LEU A 196 11.29 -5.68 -0.16
CA LEU A 196 12.48 -5.29 -0.93
C LEU A 196 12.16 -4.21 -1.97
N ALA A 197 11.00 -4.31 -2.63
CA ALA A 197 10.55 -3.32 -3.61
C ALA A 197 10.32 -1.95 -2.96
N GLU A 198 9.66 -1.89 -1.82
CA GLU A 198 9.42 -0.65 -1.08
C GLU A 198 10.72 -0.04 -0.53
N SER A 199 11.68 -0.87 -0.12
CA SER A 199 12.97 -0.41 0.40
C SER A 199 13.94 0.08 -0.67
N GLY A 200 13.72 -0.23 -1.94
CA GLY A 200 14.50 0.23 -3.09
C GLY A 200 13.96 1.51 -3.74
N ALA A 201 12.78 1.98 -3.32
CA ALA A 201 12.12 3.16 -3.86
C ALA A 201 12.46 4.47 -3.12
N HIS A 202 13.40 4.44 -2.17
CA HIS A 202 13.85 5.59 -1.36
C HIS A 202 15.35 5.83 -1.50
#